data_80ce00f1b333bda9d2ca8270eefe06bf
#
_entry.id   80ce00f1b333bda9d2ca8270eefe06bf
#
_cell.length_a   1.000
_cell.length_b   1.000
_cell.length_c   1.000
_cell.angle_alpha   90.00
_cell.angle_beta   90.00
_cell.angle_gamma   90.00
#
_symmetry.space_group_name_H-M   'P 1'
#
loop_
_entity.id
_entity.type
_entity.pdbx_description
1 polymer ?
#
loop_
_entity_poly.entity_id
_entity_poly.type
_entity_poly.pdbx_seq_one_letter_code
_entity_poly.pdbx_strand_id
1 'polypeptide(L)'
;MQNKRTLKKIIRRRFRGLWLSRDFRKLWGSLTITSFGAQITNLALPLTAALLLRATPMQMGILVALETLPFALFSLHAGVLLDRVRKLPVVIAADVGRGIALAAIPIAAWFDSLSIELLFAVGFLCGVQNVVGGAAGQVLLAQMAGRKRLVEANAKTALGETSAALIGPGLAGGLIHALTAPFAIALDAVSFVLSALMLRRIEARNDVPHNDGAMKVWHEIGEGLKLVWENRTLWALAWLAGLWQFLHHMQIAVLILFATRELSLSAGAIGFAYACGGLGCVLASVFAERLSARFGIGRVIVHGLIITAAGWQAFGLLGGSGWVAMVALGAAMLVFDFGALLYGIN
;
A
#
# COMPACT_ATOMS: atom_id res chain seq x y z
N MET A 1 -1.93 -0.46 -44.85
CA MET A 1 -2.03 -1.82 -44.27
C MET A 1 -0.80 -2.25 -43.48
N GLN A 2 0.39 -1.77 -43.80
CA GLN A 2 1.67 -2.13 -43.11
C GLN A 2 1.73 -1.67 -41.65
N ASN A 3 1.17 -0.52 -41.31
CA ASN A 3 1.21 0.06 -39.98
C ASN A 3 0.44 -0.77 -38.92
N LYS A 4 -0.71 -1.37 -39.29
CA LYS A 4 -1.48 -2.25 -38.41
C LYS A 4 -0.78 -3.60 -38.08
N ARG A 5 0.04 -4.10 -39.02
CA ARG A 5 0.82 -5.33 -38.79
C ARG A 5 2.02 -5.08 -37.87
N THR A 6 2.64 -3.91 -37.99
CA THR A 6 3.77 -3.48 -37.12
C THR A 6 3.27 -3.22 -35.69
N LEU A 7 2.13 -2.53 -35.53
CA LEU A 7 1.50 -2.31 -34.23
C LEU A 7 1.10 -3.64 -33.54
N LYS A 8 0.45 -4.55 -34.28
CA LYS A 8 0.12 -5.90 -33.77
C LYS A 8 1.37 -6.71 -33.38
N LYS A 9 2.49 -6.56 -34.12
CA LYS A 9 3.75 -7.26 -33.82
C LYS A 9 4.43 -6.65 -32.58
N ILE A 10 4.35 -5.33 -32.39
CA ILE A 10 4.87 -4.63 -31.21
C ILE A 10 4.04 -4.94 -29.98
N ILE A 11 2.70 -4.90 -30.08
CA ILE A 11 1.77 -5.27 -28.99
C ILE A 11 1.98 -6.76 -28.62
N ARG A 12 2.07 -7.66 -29.61
CA ARG A 12 2.29 -9.09 -29.38
C ARG A 12 3.68 -9.42 -28.81
N ARG A 13 4.73 -8.61 -29.07
CA ARG A 13 6.05 -8.71 -28.45
C ARG A 13 6.05 -8.17 -26.99
N ARG A 14 5.31 -7.08 -26.74
CA ARG A 14 5.17 -6.49 -25.39
C ARG A 14 4.40 -7.41 -24.45
N PHE A 15 3.37 -8.11 -24.93
CA PHE A 15 2.60 -9.08 -24.12
C PHE A 15 3.28 -10.45 -23.97
N ARG A 16 4.36 -10.74 -24.70
CA ARG A 16 5.10 -12.01 -24.61
C ARG A 16 6.28 -12.00 -23.64
N GLY A 17 6.73 -10.86 -23.15
CA GLY A 17 7.94 -10.72 -22.32
C GLY A 17 7.96 -11.63 -21.07
N LEU A 18 7.85 -11.02 -19.89
CA LEU A 18 7.88 -11.75 -18.60
C LEU A 18 6.66 -12.67 -18.37
N TRP A 19 5.53 -12.45 -19.08
CA TRP A 19 4.37 -13.36 -19.01
C TRP A 19 4.64 -14.78 -19.48
N LEU A 20 5.70 -15.03 -20.24
CA LEU A 20 6.10 -16.38 -20.62
C LEU A 20 6.80 -17.14 -19.49
N SER A 21 7.36 -16.44 -18.51
CA SER A 21 7.94 -17.06 -17.33
C SER A 21 6.85 -17.54 -16.39
N ARG A 22 6.82 -18.84 -16.11
CA ARG A 22 5.89 -19.45 -15.16
C ARG A 22 6.09 -18.87 -13.76
N ASP A 23 7.33 -18.66 -13.36
CA ASP A 23 7.66 -18.18 -12.03
C ASP A 23 7.32 -16.70 -11.86
N PHE A 24 7.55 -15.85 -12.90
CA PHE A 24 7.07 -14.47 -12.85
C PHE A 24 5.55 -14.37 -12.72
N ARG A 25 4.78 -15.24 -13.41
CA ARG A 25 3.31 -15.24 -13.26
C ARG A 25 2.86 -15.64 -11.87
N LYS A 26 3.56 -16.59 -11.21
CA LYS A 26 3.27 -16.97 -9.83
C LYS A 26 3.57 -15.80 -8.88
N LEU A 27 4.72 -15.15 -9.03
CA LEU A 27 5.09 -13.98 -8.23
C LEU A 27 4.12 -12.83 -8.46
N TRP A 28 3.81 -12.49 -9.71
CA TRP A 28 2.86 -11.43 -10.04
C TRP A 28 1.46 -11.72 -9.48
N GLY A 29 0.98 -12.94 -9.63
CA GLY A 29 -0.31 -13.37 -9.10
C GLY A 29 -0.36 -13.29 -7.58
N SER A 30 0.70 -13.72 -6.90
CA SER A 30 0.84 -13.61 -5.45
C SER A 30 0.77 -12.14 -5.00
N LEU A 31 1.57 -11.25 -5.59
CA LEU A 31 1.56 -9.82 -5.28
C LEU A 31 0.20 -9.16 -5.55
N THR A 32 -0.45 -9.52 -6.67
CA THR A 32 -1.76 -8.96 -7.01
C THR A 32 -2.85 -9.41 -6.03
N ILE A 33 -2.91 -10.70 -5.69
CA ILE A 33 -3.89 -11.23 -4.74
C ILE A 33 -3.72 -10.57 -3.37
N THR A 34 -2.49 -10.47 -2.87
CA THR A 34 -2.23 -9.81 -1.58
C THR A 34 -2.49 -8.31 -1.61
N SER A 35 -2.30 -7.65 -2.76
CA SER A 35 -2.68 -6.23 -2.91
C SER A 35 -4.18 -6.02 -2.79
N PHE A 36 -5.02 -6.90 -3.37
CA PHE A 36 -6.47 -6.85 -3.20
C PHE A 36 -6.87 -7.16 -1.76
N GLY A 37 -6.29 -8.19 -1.15
CA GLY A 37 -6.52 -8.53 0.25
C GLY A 37 -6.17 -7.38 1.20
N ALA A 38 -5.03 -6.73 0.99
CA ALA A 38 -4.61 -5.59 1.79
C ALA A 38 -5.60 -4.42 1.75
N GLN A 39 -6.31 -4.18 0.62
CA GLN A 39 -7.36 -3.16 0.57
C GLN A 39 -8.53 -3.49 1.52
N ILE A 40 -8.83 -4.79 1.70
CA ILE A 40 -9.85 -5.23 2.66
C ILE A 40 -9.39 -4.92 4.08
N THR A 41 -8.20 -5.33 4.45
CA THR A 41 -7.66 -5.09 5.80
C THR A 41 -7.47 -3.61 6.11
N ASN A 42 -6.98 -2.81 5.16
CA ASN A 42 -6.80 -1.37 5.32
C ASN A 42 -8.12 -0.64 5.68
N LEU A 43 -9.26 -1.15 5.23
CA LEU A 43 -10.56 -0.60 5.58
C LEU A 43 -11.19 -1.34 6.78
N ALA A 44 -11.09 -2.66 6.83
CA ALA A 44 -11.77 -3.49 7.83
C ALA A 44 -11.14 -3.37 9.22
N LEU A 45 -9.82 -3.24 9.33
CA LEU A 45 -9.14 -3.18 10.62
C LEU A 45 -9.53 -1.93 11.43
N PRO A 46 -9.45 -0.70 10.88
CA PRO A 46 -9.91 0.48 11.60
C PRO A 46 -11.43 0.51 11.78
N LEU A 47 -12.24 -0.07 10.87
CA LEU A 47 -13.67 -0.21 11.06
C LEU A 47 -14.02 -1.20 12.18
N THR A 48 -13.27 -2.28 12.33
CA THR A 48 -13.40 -3.21 13.46
C THR A 48 -13.16 -2.48 14.78
N ALA A 49 -12.08 -1.68 14.87
CA ALA A 49 -11.79 -0.88 16.04
C ALA A 49 -12.89 0.17 16.33
N ALA A 50 -13.35 0.87 15.30
CA ALA A 50 -14.31 1.97 15.45
C ALA A 50 -15.73 1.50 15.79
N LEU A 51 -16.23 0.46 15.11
CA LEU A 51 -17.63 0.02 15.18
C LEU A 51 -17.87 -1.05 16.25
N LEU A 52 -16.99 -2.07 16.34
CA LEU A 52 -17.18 -3.16 17.29
C LEU A 52 -16.59 -2.83 18.65
N LEU A 53 -15.36 -2.30 18.69
CA LEU A 53 -14.67 -2.03 19.95
C LEU A 53 -14.89 -0.59 20.45
N ARG A 54 -15.59 0.24 19.67
CA ARG A 54 -15.85 1.66 20.01
C ARG A 54 -14.57 2.41 20.39
N ALA A 55 -13.48 2.13 19.68
CA ALA A 55 -12.16 2.68 19.97
C ALA A 55 -12.18 4.22 20.06
N THR A 56 -11.47 4.74 21.03
CA THR A 56 -11.28 6.19 21.19
C THR A 56 -10.37 6.75 20.10
N PRO A 57 -10.38 8.08 19.83
CA PRO A 57 -9.45 8.70 18.90
C PRO A 57 -7.98 8.38 19.23
N MET A 58 -7.64 8.32 20.52
CA MET A 58 -6.28 7.94 20.97
C MET A 58 -5.94 6.50 20.60
N GLN A 59 -6.86 5.56 20.79
CA GLN A 59 -6.67 4.15 20.41
C GLN A 59 -6.52 3.98 18.89
N MET A 60 -7.28 4.75 18.09
CA MET A 60 -7.10 4.77 16.65
C MET A 60 -5.74 5.32 16.25
N GLY A 61 -5.27 6.38 16.89
CA GLY A 61 -3.92 6.91 16.68
C GLY A 61 -2.83 5.89 17.03
N ILE A 62 -2.97 5.17 18.14
CA ILE A 62 -2.06 4.11 18.55
C ILE A 62 -2.07 2.96 17.53
N LEU A 63 -3.24 2.55 17.03
CA LEU A 63 -3.36 1.50 16.01
C LEU A 63 -2.56 1.85 14.76
N VAL A 64 -2.79 3.03 14.19
CA VAL A 64 -2.08 3.51 13.00
C VAL A 64 -0.59 3.68 13.27
N ALA A 65 -0.21 4.16 14.46
CA ALA A 65 1.19 4.28 14.86
C ALA A 65 1.87 2.90 14.93
N LEU A 66 1.22 1.89 15.49
CA LEU A 66 1.76 0.54 15.58
C LEU A 66 1.86 -0.16 14.22
N GLU A 67 0.99 0.12 13.28
CA GLU A 67 1.09 -0.37 11.90
C GLU A 67 2.30 0.23 11.15
N THR A 68 2.65 1.48 11.44
CA THR A 68 3.69 2.23 10.73
C THR A 68 5.04 2.25 11.44
N LEU A 69 5.06 2.13 12.77
CA LEU A 69 6.27 2.12 13.59
C LEU A 69 7.32 1.09 13.14
N PRO A 70 6.95 -0.15 12.75
CA PRO A 70 7.91 -1.12 12.22
C PRO A 70 8.70 -0.62 11.02
N PHE A 71 8.11 0.22 10.18
CA PHE A 71 8.82 0.80 9.04
C PHE A 71 9.97 1.70 9.51
N ALA A 72 9.73 2.54 10.50
CA ALA A 72 10.78 3.41 11.07
C ALA A 72 11.88 2.60 11.79
N LEU A 73 11.49 1.53 12.51
CA LEU A 73 12.43 0.73 13.32
C LEU A 73 13.24 -0.27 12.49
N PHE A 74 12.60 -0.92 11.51
CA PHE A 74 13.17 -2.11 10.87
C PHE A 74 13.58 -1.91 9.41
N SER A 75 13.22 -0.79 8.72
CA SER A 75 13.51 -0.63 7.30
C SER A 75 15.02 -0.70 6.99
N LEU A 76 15.84 -0.04 7.78
CA LEU A 76 17.30 -0.06 7.65
C LEU A 76 17.89 -1.46 7.97
N HIS A 77 17.39 -2.09 9.02
CA HIS A 77 17.84 -3.41 9.46
C HIS A 77 17.41 -4.51 8.46
N ALA A 78 16.21 -4.38 7.89
CA ALA A 78 15.69 -5.32 6.90
C ALA A 78 16.59 -5.39 5.67
N GLY A 79 17.11 -4.25 5.18
CA GLY A 79 18.07 -4.23 4.07
C GLY A 79 19.30 -5.09 4.36
N VAL A 80 19.97 -4.85 5.48
CA VAL A 80 21.17 -5.59 5.89
C VAL A 80 20.91 -7.09 6.10
N LEU A 81 19.78 -7.42 6.72
CA LEU A 81 19.40 -8.82 6.97
C LEU A 81 19.11 -9.55 5.65
N LEU A 82 18.40 -8.89 4.76
CA LEU A 82 18.02 -9.46 3.47
C LEU A 82 19.24 -9.76 2.59
N ASP A 83 20.33 -9.00 2.66
CA ASP A 83 21.51 -9.27 1.84
C ASP A 83 22.13 -10.62 2.15
N ARG A 84 21.88 -11.21 3.31
CA ARG A 84 22.46 -12.46 3.79
C ARG A 84 21.59 -13.69 3.62
N VAL A 85 20.33 -13.53 3.29
CA VAL A 85 19.36 -14.63 3.24
C VAL A 85 18.73 -14.78 1.86
N ARG A 86 18.20 -15.96 1.59
CA ARG A 86 17.41 -16.21 0.38
C ARG A 86 16.09 -15.46 0.49
N LYS A 87 15.73 -14.67 -0.54
CA LYS A 87 14.57 -13.77 -0.52
C LYS A 87 13.25 -14.53 -0.54
N LEU A 88 13.13 -15.57 -1.36
CA LEU A 88 11.88 -16.32 -1.52
C LEU A 88 11.37 -16.95 -0.20
N PRO A 89 12.19 -17.65 0.62
CA PRO A 89 11.73 -18.14 1.92
C PRO A 89 11.29 -17.03 2.87
N VAL A 90 11.95 -15.85 2.81
CA VAL A 90 11.57 -14.70 3.65
C VAL A 90 10.20 -14.16 3.27
N VAL A 91 9.93 -13.99 1.96
CA VAL A 91 8.60 -13.54 1.49
C VAL A 91 7.52 -14.55 1.89
N ILE A 92 7.79 -15.86 1.71
CA ILE A 92 6.83 -16.91 2.12
C ILE A 92 6.58 -16.87 3.64
N ALA A 93 7.63 -16.73 4.44
CA ALA A 93 7.49 -16.65 5.91
C ALA A 93 6.72 -15.40 6.34
N ALA A 94 6.95 -14.25 5.70
CA ALA A 94 6.22 -13.02 5.94
C ALA A 94 4.74 -13.18 5.58
N ASP A 95 4.42 -13.77 4.43
CA ASP A 95 3.03 -14.01 4.00
C ASP A 95 2.31 -14.96 4.95
N VAL A 96 2.94 -16.09 5.31
CA VAL A 96 2.35 -17.05 6.27
C VAL A 96 2.11 -16.39 7.63
N GLY A 97 3.11 -15.67 8.14
CA GLY A 97 3.00 -14.97 9.42
C GLY A 97 1.87 -13.92 9.40
N ARG A 98 1.75 -13.15 8.29
CA ARG A 98 0.68 -12.16 8.13
C ARG A 98 -0.70 -12.83 8.03
N GLY A 99 -0.80 -13.92 7.29
CA GLY A 99 -2.03 -14.70 7.22
C GLY A 99 -2.47 -15.21 8.60
N ILE A 100 -1.54 -15.71 9.42
CA ILE A 100 -1.82 -16.17 10.79
C ILE A 100 -2.23 -15.00 11.69
N ALA A 101 -1.50 -13.89 11.65
CA ALA A 101 -1.81 -12.70 12.44
C ALA A 101 -3.21 -12.15 12.12
N LEU A 102 -3.54 -12.02 10.83
CA LEU A 102 -4.86 -11.56 10.40
C LEU A 102 -5.98 -12.53 10.75
N ALA A 103 -5.75 -13.85 10.67
CA ALA A 103 -6.73 -14.87 11.04
C ALA A 103 -7.09 -14.82 12.52
N ALA A 104 -6.23 -14.31 13.39
CA ALA A 104 -6.54 -14.16 14.81
C ALA A 104 -7.75 -13.23 15.06
N ILE A 105 -7.98 -12.22 14.20
CA ILE A 105 -9.09 -11.25 14.35
C ILE A 105 -10.47 -11.92 14.17
N PRO A 106 -10.78 -12.59 13.04
CA PRO A 106 -12.06 -13.28 12.89
C PRO A 106 -12.25 -14.42 13.88
N ILE A 107 -11.18 -15.11 14.28
CA ILE A 107 -11.23 -16.16 15.31
C ILE A 107 -11.62 -15.54 16.65
N ALA A 108 -10.96 -14.47 17.08
CA ALA A 108 -11.30 -13.78 18.32
C ALA A 108 -12.73 -13.21 18.29
N ALA A 109 -13.16 -12.68 17.14
CA ALA A 109 -14.53 -12.20 16.96
C ALA A 109 -15.56 -13.33 17.08
N TRP A 110 -15.25 -14.53 16.58
CA TRP A 110 -16.12 -15.71 16.69
C TRP A 110 -16.32 -16.17 18.13
N PHE A 111 -15.29 -16.02 18.97
CA PHE A 111 -15.32 -16.39 20.40
C PHE A 111 -15.69 -15.21 21.33
N ASP A 112 -16.18 -14.10 20.80
CA ASP A 112 -16.49 -12.87 21.57
C ASP A 112 -15.32 -12.39 22.44
N SER A 113 -14.09 -12.69 22.05
CA SER A 113 -12.86 -12.34 22.75
C SER A 113 -12.04 -11.25 22.05
N LEU A 114 -12.66 -10.54 21.08
CA LEU A 114 -12.01 -9.48 20.34
C LEU A 114 -11.69 -8.30 21.26
N SER A 115 -10.43 -7.86 21.27
CA SER A 115 -9.98 -6.73 22.07
C SER A 115 -9.13 -5.75 21.26
N ILE A 116 -8.98 -4.53 21.75
CA ILE A 116 -8.19 -3.50 21.06
C ILE A 116 -6.70 -3.85 21.11
N GLU A 117 -6.24 -4.50 22.17
CA GLU A 117 -4.87 -4.96 22.34
C GLU A 117 -4.51 -6.01 21.27
N LEU A 118 -5.45 -6.91 20.94
CA LEU A 118 -5.27 -7.85 19.84
C LEU A 118 -5.08 -7.12 18.51
N LEU A 119 -5.88 -6.09 18.23
CA LEU A 119 -5.72 -5.30 17.01
C LEU A 119 -4.38 -4.57 16.98
N PHE A 120 -3.91 -4.05 18.12
CA PHE A 120 -2.58 -3.45 18.25
C PHE A 120 -1.46 -4.45 17.95
N ALA A 121 -1.53 -5.65 18.53
CA ALA A 121 -0.56 -6.70 18.29
C ALA A 121 -0.55 -7.15 16.82
N VAL A 122 -1.73 -7.36 16.23
CA VAL A 122 -1.87 -7.74 14.81
C VAL A 122 -1.36 -6.63 13.90
N GLY A 123 -1.74 -5.37 14.15
CA GLY A 123 -1.28 -4.21 13.37
C GLY A 123 0.25 -4.10 13.37
N PHE A 124 0.88 -4.20 14.53
CA PHE A 124 2.34 -4.18 14.66
C PHE A 124 3.01 -5.35 13.91
N LEU A 125 2.51 -6.58 14.08
CA LEU A 125 3.04 -7.76 13.39
C LEU A 125 2.89 -7.65 11.88
N CYS A 126 1.74 -7.17 11.39
CA CYS A 126 1.53 -6.91 9.97
C CYS A 126 2.50 -5.84 9.44
N GLY A 127 2.76 -4.79 10.23
CA GLY A 127 3.74 -3.77 9.91
C GLY A 127 5.17 -4.34 9.77
N VAL A 128 5.62 -5.16 10.73
CA VAL A 128 6.94 -5.83 10.65
C VAL A 128 7.05 -6.69 9.39
N GLN A 129 6.03 -7.49 9.12
CA GLN A 129 6.02 -8.39 7.96
C GLN A 129 5.94 -7.62 6.64
N ASN A 130 5.25 -6.47 6.62
CA ASN A 130 5.19 -5.59 5.45
C ASN A 130 6.58 -5.04 5.10
N VAL A 131 7.35 -4.60 6.11
CA VAL A 131 8.72 -4.11 5.90
C VAL A 131 9.62 -5.21 5.38
N VAL A 132 9.66 -6.36 6.05
CA VAL A 132 10.57 -7.46 5.71
C VAL A 132 10.15 -8.14 4.41
N GLY A 133 8.88 -8.49 4.28
CA GLY A 133 8.32 -9.15 3.10
C GLY A 133 8.33 -8.24 1.86
N GLY A 134 8.01 -6.95 2.03
CA GLY A 134 8.02 -5.96 0.95
C GLY A 134 9.42 -5.75 0.38
N ALA A 135 10.42 -5.54 1.24
CA ALA A 135 11.81 -5.39 0.82
C ALA A 135 12.34 -6.67 0.14
N ALA A 136 12.05 -7.85 0.71
CA ALA A 136 12.43 -9.14 0.10
C ALA A 136 11.74 -9.35 -1.26
N GLY A 137 10.47 -8.99 -1.38
CA GLY A 137 9.68 -9.09 -2.61
C GLY A 137 10.22 -8.23 -3.74
N GLN A 138 10.61 -6.99 -3.45
CA GLN A 138 11.24 -6.08 -4.43
C GLN A 138 12.56 -6.63 -4.95
N VAL A 139 13.42 -7.14 -4.06
CA VAL A 139 14.69 -7.77 -4.47
C VAL A 139 14.43 -9.04 -5.29
N LEU A 140 13.47 -9.88 -4.87
CA LEU A 140 13.09 -11.09 -5.61
C LEU A 140 12.56 -10.75 -7.00
N LEU A 141 11.72 -9.73 -7.13
CA LEU A 141 11.22 -9.25 -8.42
C LEU A 141 12.36 -8.83 -9.35
N ALA A 142 13.34 -8.07 -8.81
CA ALA A 142 14.50 -7.62 -9.56
C ALA A 142 15.39 -8.80 -10.01
N GLN A 143 15.61 -9.79 -9.14
CA GLN A 143 16.39 -11.01 -9.47
C GLN A 143 15.71 -11.83 -10.58
N MET A 144 14.37 -12.01 -10.49
CA MET A 144 13.62 -12.78 -11.48
C MET A 144 13.48 -12.09 -12.84
N ALA A 145 13.34 -10.77 -12.85
CA ALA A 145 13.22 -10.00 -14.07
C ALA A 145 14.57 -9.80 -14.80
N GLY A 146 15.65 -9.70 -14.03
CA GLY A 146 16.97 -9.30 -14.51
C GLY A 146 17.00 -7.82 -14.94
N ARG A 147 18.20 -7.22 -15.01
CA ARG A 147 18.39 -5.78 -15.28
C ARG A 147 17.69 -5.31 -16.58
N LYS A 148 17.65 -6.13 -17.62
CA LYS A 148 17.07 -5.76 -18.93
C LYS A 148 15.55 -5.67 -18.94
N ARG A 149 14.87 -6.30 -17.99
CA ARG A 149 13.40 -6.37 -17.95
C ARG A 149 12.80 -5.82 -16.64
N LEU A 150 13.60 -5.17 -15.81
CA LEU A 150 13.16 -4.63 -14.54
C LEU A 150 12.04 -3.59 -14.71
N VAL A 151 12.14 -2.71 -15.71
CA VAL A 151 11.08 -1.74 -16.03
C VAL A 151 9.78 -2.43 -16.42
N GLU A 152 9.86 -3.52 -17.22
CA GLU A 152 8.69 -4.32 -17.60
C GLU A 152 8.06 -4.99 -16.36
N ALA A 153 8.88 -5.55 -15.47
CA ALA A 153 8.42 -6.19 -14.25
C ALA A 153 7.69 -5.20 -13.34
N ASN A 154 8.32 -4.06 -13.05
CA ASN A 154 7.73 -3.01 -12.22
C ASN A 154 6.41 -2.47 -12.83
N ALA A 155 6.37 -2.25 -14.14
CA ALA A 155 5.13 -1.79 -14.80
C ALA A 155 3.99 -2.82 -14.66
N LYS A 156 4.30 -4.12 -14.73
CA LYS A 156 3.30 -5.18 -14.54
C LYS A 156 2.84 -5.30 -13.09
N THR A 157 3.76 -5.18 -12.14
CA THR A 157 3.43 -5.19 -10.70
C THR A 157 2.59 -3.97 -10.35
N ALA A 158 2.99 -2.79 -10.80
CA ALA A 158 2.23 -1.56 -10.61
C ALA A 158 0.80 -1.63 -11.20
N LEU A 159 0.60 -2.35 -12.32
CA LEU A 159 -0.73 -2.58 -12.87
C LEU A 159 -1.62 -3.36 -11.89
N GLY A 160 -1.09 -4.41 -11.25
CA GLY A 160 -1.82 -5.17 -10.23
C GLY A 160 -2.17 -4.32 -9.01
N GLU A 161 -1.18 -3.58 -8.49
CA GLU A 161 -1.33 -2.68 -7.34
C GLU A 161 -2.34 -1.55 -7.61
N THR A 162 -2.22 -0.89 -8.76
CA THR A 162 -3.15 0.19 -9.16
C THR A 162 -4.57 -0.34 -9.36
N SER A 163 -4.72 -1.55 -9.94
CA SER A 163 -6.03 -2.19 -10.07
C SER A 163 -6.64 -2.47 -8.70
N ALA A 164 -5.84 -2.98 -7.76
CA ALA A 164 -6.26 -3.20 -6.38
C ALA A 164 -6.64 -1.88 -5.68
N ALA A 165 -5.84 -0.83 -5.84
CA ALA A 165 -6.12 0.47 -5.24
C ALA A 165 -7.42 1.11 -5.80
N LEU A 166 -7.72 0.90 -7.07
CA LEU A 166 -8.93 1.46 -7.70
C LEU A 166 -10.20 0.69 -7.33
N ILE A 167 -10.16 -0.64 -7.43
CA ILE A 167 -11.35 -1.49 -7.29
C ILE A 167 -11.48 -2.01 -5.85
N GLY A 168 -10.35 -2.24 -5.19
CA GLY A 168 -10.26 -2.88 -3.88
C GLY A 168 -11.09 -2.22 -2.78
N PRO A 169 -11.04 -0.90 -2.58
CA PRO A 169 -11.83 -0.25 -1.53
C PRO A 169 -13.34 -0.42 -1.71
N GLY A 170 -13.83 -0.35 -2.95
CA GLY A 170 -15.24 -0.62 -3.25
C GLY A 170 -15.64 -2.07 -2.94
N LEU A 171 -14.80 -3.04 -3.33
CA LEU A 171 -14.99 -4.45 -2.99
C LEU A 171 -14.92 -4.66 -1.47
N ALA A 172 -13.94 -4.05 -0.80
CA ALA A 172 -13.77 -4.14 0.64
C ALA A 172 -15.02 -3.62 1.38
N GLY A 173 -15.52 -2.43 1.01
CA GLY A 173 -16.73 -1.86 1.59
C GLY A 173 -17.96 -2.77 1.42
N GLY A 174 -18.14 -3.35 0.23
CA GLY A 174 -19.20 -4.33 -0.06
C GLY A 174 -19.08 -5.62 0.78
N LEU A 175 -17.86 -6.17 0.86
CA LEU A 175 -17.58 -7.37 1.67
C LEU A 175 -17.79 -7.11 3.17
N ILE A 176 -17.33 -5.97 3.67
CA ILE A 176 -17.52 -5.59 5.08
C ILE A 176 -19.02 -5.40 5.39
N HIS A 177 -19.77 -4.84 4.45
CA HIS A 177 -21.22 -4.70 4.61
C HIS A 177 -21.94 -6.06 4.67
N ALA A 178 -21.48 -7.02 3.86
CA ALA A 178 -22.10 -8.36 3.78
C ALA A 178 -21.67 -9.32 4.91
N LEU A 179 -20.38 -9.28 5.30
CA LEU A 179 -19.77 -10.26 6.21
C LEU A 179 -19.42 -9.71 7.60
N THR A 180 -19.51 -8.40 7.82
CA THR A 180 -18.90 -7.62 8.92
C THR A 180 -17.38 -7.48 8.80
N ALA A 181 -16.82 -6.45 9.48
CA ALA A 181 -15.42 -6.11 9.30
C ALA A 181 -14.43 -7.21 9.74
N PRO A 182 -14.56 -7.89 10.90
CA PRO A 182 -13.63 -8.95 11.28
C PRO A 182 -13.62 -10.13 10.31
N PHE A 183 -14.79 -10.53 9.80
CA PHE A 183 -14.88 -11.68 8.88
C PHE A 183 -14.42 -11.32 7.46
N ALA A 184 -14.50 -10.06 7.05
CA ALA A 184 -13.90 -9.60 5.81
C ALA A 184 -12.36 -9.74 5.85
N ILE A 185 -11.72 -9.50 7.02
CA ILE A 185 -10.27 -9.71 7.21
C ILE A 185 -9.85 -11.17 6.97
N ALA A 186 -10.73 -12.15 7.22
CA ALA A 186 -10.44 -13.55 6.93
C ALA A 186 -10.11 -13.78 5.44
N LEU A 187 -10.74 -13.02 4.52
CA LEU A 187 -10.43 -13.11 3.09
C LEU A 187 -9.02 -12.63 2.77
N ASP A 188 -8.55 -11.60 3.46
CA ASP A 188 -7.14 -11.17 3.33
C ASP A 188 -6.18 -12.22 3.91
N ALA A 189 -6.50 -12.79 5.08
CA ALA A 189 -5.71 -13.90 5.63
C ALA A 189 -5.59 -15.06 4.64
N VAL A 190 -6.69 -15.43 3.96
CA VAL A 190 -6.70 -16.45 2.89
C VAL A 190 -5.85 -16.00 1.71
N SER A 191 -5.88 -14.71 1.32
CA SER A 191 -5.08 -14.19 0.23
C SER A 191 -3.56 -14.40 0.47
N PHE A 192 -3.09 -14.20 1.71
CA PHE A 192 -1.70 -14.45 2.10
C PHE A 192 -1.35 -15.94 2.10
N VAL A 193 -2.26 -16.82 2.51
CA VAL A 193 -2.05 -18.28 2.41
C VAL A 193 -1.94 -18.70 0.94
N LEU A 194 -2.83 -18.20 0.07
CA LEU A 194 -2.77 -18.47 -1.37
C LEU A 194 -1.47 -17.93 -1.99
N SER A 195 -1.04 -16.72 -1.60
CA SER A 195 0.23 -16.14 -2.00
C SER A 195 1.39 -17.06 -1.63
N ALA A 196 1.49 -17.46 -0.37
CA ALA A 196 2.54 -18.37 0.11
C ALA A 196 2.55 -19.70 -0.67
N LEU A 197 1.39 -20.27 -0.99
CA LEU A 197 1.28 -21.49 -1.80
C LEU A 197 1.73 -21.28 -3.24
N MET A 198 1.44 -20.11 -3.84
CA MET A 198 1.92 -19.77 -5.18
C MET A 198 3.44 -19.59 -5.19
N LEU A 199 4.00 -18.89 -4.19
CA LEU A 199 5.43 -18.65 -4.04
C LEU A 199 6.21 -19.93 -3.79
N ARG A 200 5.71 -20.88 -3.00
CA ARG A 200 6.33 -22.19 -2.79
C ARG A 200 6.54 -23.00 -4.08
N ARG A 201 5.75 -22.72 -5.12
CA ARG A 201 5.85 -23.40 -6.43
C ARG A 201 6.85 -22.72 -7.37
N ILE A 202 7.57 -21.68 -6.93
CA ILE A 202 8.61 -21.01 -7.72
C ILE A 202 9.89 -21.84 -7.65
N GLU A 203 10.43 -22.19 -8.81
CA GLU A 203 11.65 -22.99 -8.96
C GLU A 203 12.90 -22.13 -9.25
N ALA A 204 12.73 -20.82 -9.36
CA ALA A 204 13.81 -19.91 -9.69
C ALA A 204 14.98 -20.02 -8.69
N ARG A 205 16.21 -20.08 -9.21
CA ARG A 205 17.45 -20.07 -8.41
C ARG A 205 17.50 -18.76 -7.62
N ASN A 206 17.36 -18.87 -6.32
CA ASN A 206 17.59 -17.78 -5.38
C ASN A 206 19.08 -17.80 -5.01
N ASP A 207 19.89 -17.12 -5.81
CA ASP A 207 21.29 -16.94 -5.46
C ASP A 207 21.39 -16.02 -4.25
N VAL A 208 22.12 -16.45 -3.22
CA VAL A 208 22.50 -15.58 -2.12
C VAL A 208 23.56 -14.65 -2.66
N PRO A 209 23.39 -13.33 -2.60
CA PRO A 209 24.44 -12.40 -2.99
C PRO A 209 25.71 -12.65 -2.20
N HIS A 210 26.88 -12.45 -2.86
CA HIS A 210 28.17 -12.56 -2.19
C HIS A 210 28.25 -11.52 -1.07
N ASN A 211 28.71 -11.97 0.09
CA ASN A 211 28.70 -11.21 1.34
C ASN A 211 29.87 -10.20 1.37
N ASP A 212 29.64 -9.00 0.88
CA ASP A 212 30.51 -7.86 1.18
C ASP A 212 30.12 -7.35 2.59
N GLY A 213 30.89 -7.70 3.59
CA GLY A 213 30.71 -7.62 5.01
C GLY A 213 29.74 -6.54 5.57
N ALA A 214 29.02 -6.89 6.65
CA ALA A 214 28.03 -6.02 7.32
C ALA A 214 28.57 -4.63 7.67
N MET A 215 29.85 -4.50 7.91
CA MET A 215 30.52 -3.24 8.25
C MET A 215 30.50 -2.25 7.09
N LYS A 216 30.54 -2.73 5.84
CA LYS A 216 30.44 -1.88 4.65
C LYS A 216 29.04 -1.30 4.46
N VAL A 217 28.00 -2.08 4.75
CA VAL A 217 26.59 -1.62 4.63
C VAL A 217 26.28 -0.51 5.64
N TRP A 218 26.72 -0.65 6.89
CA TRP A 218 26.54 0.41 7.89
C TRP A 218 27.30 1.70 7.54
N HIS A 219 28.46 1.54 6.94
CA HIS A 219 29.22 2.67 6.44
C HIS A 219 28.50 3.37 5.28
N GLU A 220 28.01 2.63 4.31
CA GLU A 220 27.23 3.14 3.17
C GLU A 220 25.91 3.82 3.62
N ILE A 221 25.21 3.27 4.62
CA ILE A 221 24.05 3.92 5.25
C ILE A 221 24.46 5.23 5.90
N GLY A 222 25.57 5.24 6.65
CA GLY A 222 26.09 6.46 7.27
C GLY A 222 26.46 7.53 6.25
N GLU A 223 27.10 7.15 5.15
CA GLU A 223 27.42 8.07 4.05
C GLU A 223 26.15 8.61 3.38
N GLY A 224 25.14 7.74 3.13
CA GLY A 224 23.86 8.17 2.58
C GLY A 224 23.12 9.16 3.48
N LEU A 225 23.07 8.91 4.79
CA LEU A 225 22.48 9.83 5.77
C LEU A 225 23.24 11.16 5.83
N LYS A 226 24.59 11.10 5.81
CA LYS A 226 25.43 12.30 5.77
C LYS A 226 25.17 13.11 4.52
N LEU A 227 25.05 12.48 3.35
CA LEU A 227 24.72 13.16 2.10
C LEU A 227 23.39 13.90 2.17
N VAL A 228 22.34 13.26 2.75
CA VAL A 228 21.04 13.90 2.94
C VAL A 228 21.16 15.10 3.89
N TRP A 229 21.94 14.96 4.97
CA TRP A 229 22.11 16.00 5.98
C TRP A 229 22.90 17.20 5.45
N GLU A 230 23.93 16.96 4.65
CA GLU A 230 24.80 17.99 4.08
C GLU A 230 24.15 18.70 2.87
N ASN A 231 23.22 18.05 2.18
CA ASN A 231 22.55 18.63 1.03
C ASN A 231 21.21 19.27 1.43
N ARG A 232 21.20 20.63 1.44
CA ARG A 232 20.02 21.41 1.82
C ARG A 232 18.73 21.02 1.07
N THR A 233 18.85 20.68 -0.20
CA THR A 233 17.68 20.27 -1.03
C THR A 233 17.17 18.91 -0.61
N LEU A 234 18.05 17.92 -0.44
CA LEU A 234 17.68 16.59 0.00
C LEU A 234 17.10 16.62 1.42
N TRP A 235 17.68 17.41 2.31
CA TRP A 235 17.18 17.62 3.67
C TRP A 235 15.76 18.21 3.67
N ALA A 236 15.53 19.27 2.86
CA ALA A 236 14.21 19.89 2.74
C ALA A 236 13.16 18.92 2.18
N LEU A 237 13.52 18.12 1.16
CA LEU A 237 12.64 17.09 0.60
C LEU A 237 12.34 15.98 1.60
N ALA A 238 13.31 15.54 2.38
CA ALA A 238 13.12 14.54 3.42
C ALA A 238 12.16 15.03 4.52
N TRP A 239 12.33 16.29 4.97
CA TRP A 239 11.40 16.90 5.93
C TRP A 239 10.00 17.07 5.37
N LEU A 240 9.88 17.52 4.12
CA LEU A 240 8.58 17.65 3.45
C LEU A 240 7.86 16.30 3.34
N ALA A 241 8.57 15.27 2.92
CA ALA A 241 8.03 13.91 2.83
C ALA A 241 7.65 13.37 4.22
N GLY A 242 8.49 13.57 5.22
CA GLY A 242 8.22 13.14 6.60
C GLY A 242 7.00 13.84 7.20
N LEU A 243 6.89 15.16 7.03
CA LEU A 243 5.74 15.94 7.49
C LEU A 243 4.45 15.51 6.78
N TRP A 244 4.52 15.32 5.45
CA TRP A 244 3.38 14.84 4.68
C TRP A 244 2.90 13.47 5.17
N GLN A 245 3.82 12.51 5.36
CA GLN A 245 3.49 11.17 5.89
C GLN A 245 2.86 11.25 7.28
N PHE A 246 3.42 12.08 8.16
CA PHE A 246 2.88 12.25 9.51
C PHE A 246 1.44 12.78 9.49
N LEU A 247 1.18 13.84 8.73
CA LEU A 247 -0.15 14.44 8.60
C LEU A 247 -1.14 13.48 7.93
N HIS A 248 -0.68 12.71 6.93
CA HIS A 248 -1.49 11.71 6.25
C HIS A 248 -1.95 10.59 7.20
N HIS A 249 -1.03 10.06 8.02
CA HIS A 249 -1.39 9.02 8.99
C HIS A 249 -2.27 9.55 10.12
N MET A 250 -2.08 10.80 10.55
CA MET A 250 -3.02 11.45 11.48
C MET A 250 -4.43 11.52 10.90
N GLN A 251 -4.57 11.91 9.64
CA GLN A 251 -5.85 11.96 8.96
C GLN A 251 -6.52 10.59 8.89
N ILE A 252 -5.78 9.54 8.47
CA ILE A 252 -6.30 8.16 8.40
C ILE A 252 -6.86 7.73 9.76
N ALA A 253 -6.14 8.00 10.85
CA ALA A 253 -6.55 7.63 12.20
C ALA A 253 -7.92 8.21 12.60
N VAL A 254 -8.20 9.44 12.17
CA VAL A 254 -9.42 10.17 12.57
C VAL A 254 -10.55 9.99 11.55
N LEU A 255 -10.22 9.84 10.27
CA LEU A 255 -11.21 9.85 9.17
C LEU A 255 -12.29 8.77 9.34
N ILE A 256 -11.90 7.56 9.70
CA ILE A 256 -12.86 6.45 9.90
C ILE A 256 -13.81 6.74 11.06
N LEU A 257 -13.31 7.31 12.17
CA LEU A 257 -14.15 7.72 13.29
C LEU A 257 -15.11 8.85 12.88
N PHE A 258 -14.62 9.84 12.17
CA PHE A 258 -15.41 10.94 11.65
C PHE A 258 -16.51 10.43 10.71
N ALA A 259 -16.14 9.60 9.74
CA ALA A 259 -17.10 9.05 8.78
C ALA A 259 -18.18 8.18 9.44
N THR A 260 -17.82 7.39 10.47
CA THR A 260 -18.75 6.47 11.13
C THR A 260 -19.59 7.15 12.20
N ARG A 261 -19.03 8.09 12.99
CA ARG A 261 -19.70 8.70 14.12
C ARG A 261 -20.42 10.01 13.80
N GLU A 262 -19.75 10.90 13.06
CA GLU A 262 -20.30 12.22 12.73
C GLU A 262 -21.16 12.17 11.45
N LEU A 263 -20.68 11.50 10.41
CA LEU A 263 -21.41 11.39 9.15
C LEU A 263 -22.36 10.19 9.11
N SER A 264 -22.32 9.29 10.10
CA SER A 264 -23.14 8.08 10.20
C SER A 264 -23.10 7.21 8.93
N LEU A 265 -21.93 7.14 8.26
CA LEU A 265 -21.76 6.40 7.02
C LEU A 265 -21.56 4.91 7.27
N SER A 266 -22.18 4.10 6.42
CA SER A 266 -21.95 2.65 6.40
C SER A 266 -20.57 2.31 5.84
N ALA A 267 -20.07 1.10 6.13
CA ALA A 267 -18.82 0.60 5.56
C ALA A 267 -18.81 0.63 4.02
N GLY A 268 -19.95 0.35 3.38
CA GLY A 268 -20.08 0.44 1.93
C GLY A 268 -19.95 1.86 1.40
N ALA A 269 -20.51 2.86 2.10
CA ALA A 269 -20.41 4.27 1.74
C ALA A 269 -18.97 4.78 1.90
N ILE A 270 -18.26 4.34 2.94
CA ILE A 270 -16.84 4.65 3.15
C ILE A 270 -15.99 3.99 2.06
N GLY A 271 -16.23 2.71 1.75
CA GLY A 271 -15.56 2.02 0.65
C GLY A 271 -15.76 2.71 -0.71
N PHE A 272 -16.96 3.23 -0.97
CA PHE A 272 -17.24 4.04 -2.17
C PHE A 272 -16.41 5.33 -2.18
N ALA A 273 -16.32 6.03 -1.06
CA ALA A 273 -15.51 7.25 -0.95
C ALA A 273 -14.02 6.97 -1.24
N TYR A 274 -13.46 5.89 -0.70
CA TYR A 274 -12.09 5.46 -1.02
C TYR A 274 -11.92 5.06 -2.49
N ALA A 275 -12.92 4.43 -3.12
CA ALA A 275 -12.88 4.14 -4.55
C ALA A 275 -12.87 5.42 -5.41
N CYS A 276 -13.56 6.48 -4.98
CA CYS A 276 -13.45 7.81 -5.61
C CYS A 276 -12.03 8.38 -5.50
N GLY A 277 -11.35 8.18 -4.36
CA GLY A 277 -9.93 8.50 -4.20
C GLY A 277 -9.05 7.76 -5.20
N GLY A 278 -9.29 6.45 -5.37
CA GLY A 278 -8.61 5.65 -6.40
C GLY A 278 -8.79 6.22 -7.82
N LEU A 279 -9.98 6.74 -8.16
CA LEU A 279 -10.21 7.46 -9.43
C LEU A 279 -9.36 8.73 -9.51
N GLY A 280 -9.21 9.47 -8.40
CA GLY A 280 -8.31 10.63 -8.31
C GLY A 280 -6.88 10.26 -8.67
N CYS A 281 -6.35 9.13 -8.13
CA CYS A 281 -5.04 8.60 -8.47
C CYS A 281 -4.91 8.28 -9.98
N VAL A 282 -5.90 7.63 -10.58
CA VAL A 282 -5.89 7.31 -12.01
C VAL A 282 -5.85 8.59 -12.85
N LEU A 283 -6.70 9.58 -12.53
CA LEU A 283 -6.71 10.86 -13.22
C LEU A 283 -5.37 11.58 -13.09
N ALA A 284 -4.79 11.63 -11.88
CA ALA A 284 -3.47 12.22 -11.65
C ALA A 284 -2.40 11.55 -12.52
N SER A 285 -2.36 10.22 -12.57
CA SER A 285 -1.36 9.48 -13.37
C SER A 285 -1.47 9.76 -14.87
N VAL A 286 -2.69 9.94 -15.39
CA VAL A 286 -2.91 10.28 -16.81
C VAL A 286 -2.46 11.71 -17.14
N PHE A 287 -2.65 12.65 -16.20
CA PHE A 287 -2.35 14.06 -16.44
C PHE A 287 -0.94 14.47 -15.98
N ALA A 288 -0.28 13.70 -15.10
CA ALA A 288 1.01 14.05 -14.49
C ALA A 288 2.08 14.42 -15.54
N GLU A 289 2.28 13.58 -16.55
CA GLU A 289 3.28 13.82 -17.61
C GLU A 289 3.02 15.13 -18.36
N ARG A 290 1.76 15.37 -18.73
CA ARG A 290 1.36 16.60 -19.48
C ARG A 290 1.53 17.85 -18.63
N LEU A 291 1.15 17.77 -17.35
CA LEU A 291 1.29 18.88 -16.40
C LEU A 291 2.76 19.19 -16.14
N SER A 292 3.58 18.16 -15.91
CA SER A 292 5.02 18.32 -15.66
C SER A 292 5.77 18.87 -16.88
N ALA A 293 5.39 18.43 -18.09
CA ALA A 293 5.95 18.96 -19.33
C ALA A 293 5.56 20.43 -19.56
N ARG A 294 4.35 20.84 -19.16
CA ARG A 294 3.84 22.21 -19.39
C ARG A 294 4.27 23.20 -18.33
N PHE A 295 4.25 22.82 -17.06
CA PHE A 295 4.47 23.74 -15.92
C PHE A 295 5.80 23.55 -15.23
N GLY A 296 6.52 22.46 -15.52
CA GLY A 296 7.75 22.06 -14.84
C GLY A 296 7.47 21.29 -13.54
N ILE A 297 8.37 20.36 -13.20
CA ILE A 297 8.26 19.43 -12.07
C ILE A 297 8.01 20.15 -10.74
N GLY A 298 8.82 21.15 -10.41
CA GLY A 298 8.70 21.85 -9.13
C GLY A 298 7.35 22.54 -8.91
N ARG A 299 6.78 23.14 -9.96
CA ARG A 299 5.45 23.76 -9.87
C ARG A 299 4.36 22.71 -9.70
N VAL A 300 4.47 21.56 -10.37
CA VAL A 300 3.48 20.47 -10.27
C VAL A 300 3.50 19.88 -8.86
N ILE A 301 4.67 19.71 -8.23
CA ILE A 301 4.80 19.32 -6.82
C ILE A 301 4.04 20.29 -5.91
N VAL A 302 4.27 21.60 -6.06
CA VAL A 302 3.60 22.61 -5.23
C VAL A 302 2.09 22.62 -5.45
N HIS A 303 1.62 22.55 -6.70
CA HIS A 303 0.18 22.47 -6.99
C HIS A 303 -0.43 21.17 -6.44
N GLY A 304 0.28 20.03 -6.54
CA GLY A 304 -0.14 18.77 -5.94
C GLY A 304 -0.37 18.90 -4.44
N LEU A 305 0.57 19.51 -3.71
CA LEU A 305 0.44 19.77 -2.27
C LEU A 305 -0.72 20.71 -1.93
N ILE A 306 -0.94 21.77 -2.73
CA ILE A 306 -2.06 22.69 -2.52
C ILE A 306 -3.41 21.97 -2.74
N ILE A 307 -3.52 21.15 -3.77
CA ILE A 307 -4.73 20.36 -4.06
C ILE A 307 -4.97 19.35 -2.93
N THR A 308 -3.93 18.67 -2.45
CA THR A 308 -4.01 17.76 -1.29
C THR A 308 -4.50 18.50 -0.04
N ALA A 309 -3.96 19.68 0.24
CA ALA A 309 -4.39 20.51 1.36
C ALA A 309 -5.86 20.96 1.21
N ALA A 310 -6.30 21.31 0.01
CA ALA A 310 -7.69 21.64 -0.27
C ALA A 310 -8.62 20.42 -0.02
N GLY A 311 -8.20 19.21 -0.43
CA GLY A 311 -8.91 17.98 -0.10
C GLY A 311 -9.04 17.77 1.42
N TRP A 312 -7.97 18.02 2.18
CA TRP A 312 -8.03 17.96 3.66
C TRP A 312 -8.97 18.98 4.27
N GLN A 313 -8.95 20.22 3.80
CA GLN A 313 -9.89 21.24 4.27
C GLN A 313 -11.33 20.85 3.95
N ALA A 314 -11.57 20.23 2.80
CA ALA A 314 -12.90 19.75 2.44
C ALA A 314 -13.43 18.73 3.45
N PHE A 315 -12.61 17.84 4.03
CA PHE A 315 -13.06 16.91 5.07
C PHE A 315 -13.60 17.64 6.32
N GLY A 316 -12.94 18.73 6.73
CA GLY A 316 -13.38 19.54 7.88
C GLY A 316 -14.67 20.32 7.65
N LEU A 317 -15.08 20.51 6.40
CA LEU A 317 -16.30 21.21 6.01
C LEU A 317 -17.47 20.24 5.75
N LEU A 318 -17.22 18.92 5.79
CA LEU A 318 -18.28 17.93 5.56
C LEU A 318 -19.29 17.94 6.68
N GLY A 319 -20.55 18.00 6.30
CA GLY A 319 -21.69 17.90 7.21
C GLY A 319 -22.82 17.13 6.54
N GLY A 320 -23.90 16.92 7.30
CA GLY A 320 -25.06 16.16 6.84
C GLY A 320 -24.88 14.66 7.02
N SER A 321 -25.82 13.90 6.49
CA SER A 321 -25.87 12.44 6.62
C SER A 321 -26.33 11.80 5.33
N GLY A 322 -26.23 10.48 5.26
CA GLY A 322 -26.73 9.70 4.14
C GLY A 322 -25.93 9.89 2.84
N TRP A 323 -26.64 9.91 1.70
CA TRP A 323 -26.01 9.94 0.38
C TRP A 323 -25.24 11.25 0.09
N VAL A 324 -25.69 12.37 0.66
CA VAL A 324 -25.01 13.67 0.48
C VAL A 324 -23.63 13.63 1.12
N ALA A 325 -23.53 13.16 2.36
CA ALA A 325 -22.24 12.99 3.05
C ALA A 325 -21.34 11.99 2.33
N MET A 326 -21.90 10.89 1.80
CA MET A 326 -21.16 9.90 1.02
C MET A 326 -20.53 10.51 -0.24
N VAL A 327 -21.32 11.26 -1.03
CA VAL A 327 -20.82 11.88 -2.28
C VAL A 327 -19.81 12.98 -1.96
N ALA A 328 -20.09 13.80 -0.93
CA ALA A 328 -19.17 14.85 -0.52
C ALA A 328 -17.84 14.30 -0.02
N LEU A 329 -17.85 13.21 0.77
CA LEU A 329 -16.64 12.52 1.21
C LEU A 329 -15.89 11.92 0.00
N GLY A 330 -16.60 11.30 -0.94
CA GLY A 330 -16.02 10.77 -2.17
C GLY A 330 -15.35 11.85 -3.03
N ALA A 331 -15.98 13.02 -3.18
CA ALA A 331 -15.40 14.14 -3.88
C ALA A 331 -14.14 14.68 -3.19
N ALA A 332 -14.16 14.80 -1.86
CA ALA A 332 -13.02 15.24 -1.07
C ALA A 332 -11.84 14.24 -1.19
N MET A 333 -12.11 12.92 -1.14
CA MET A 333 -11.12 11.87 -1.36
C MET A 333 -10.53 11.93 -2.77
N LEU A 334 -11.37 12.13 -3.80
CA LEU A 334 -10.90 12.26 -5.18
C LEU A 334 -9.91 13.43 -5.33
N VAL A 335 -10.25 14.60 -4.79
CA VAL A 335 -9.39 15.79 -4.83
C VAL A 335 -8.09 15.54 -4.06
N PHE A 336 -8.20 14.97 -2.86
CA PHE A 336 -7.07 14.65 -2.01
C PHE A 336 -6.06 13.73 -2.72
N ASP A 337 -6.52 12.56 -3.18
CA ASP A 337 -5.67 11.54 -3.78
C ASP A 337 -5.12 11.96 -5.15
N PHE A 338 -5.88 12.79 -5.91
CA PHE A 338 -5.37 13.40 -7.13
C PHE A 338 -4.16 14.29 -6.83
N GLY A 339 -4.25 15.16 -5.84
CA GLY A 339 -3.15 16.04 -5.42
C GLY A 339 -1.96 15.26 -4.86
N ALA A 340 -2.23 14.28 -4.00
CA ALA A 340 -1.23 13.45 -3.36
C ALA A 340 -0.39 12.66 -4.38
N LEU A 341 -1.04 12.11 -5.41
CA LEU A 341 -0.33 11.38 -6.46
C LEU A 341 0.46 12.31 -7.39
N LEU A 342 -0.06 13.50 -7.72
CA LEU A 342 0.72 14.50 -8.47
C LEU A 342 2.00 14.90 -7.75
N TYR A 343 1.96 15.04 -6.42
CA TYR A 343 3.15 15.27 -5.60
C TYR A 343 4.09 14.07 -5.63
N GLY A 344 3.55 12.84 -5.48
CA GLY A 344 4.35 11.63 -5.31
C GLY A 344 5.03 11.11 -6.59
N ILE A 345 4.51 11.43 -7.78
CA ILE A 345 5.10 10.99 -9.06
C ILE A 345 6.27 11.90 -9.50
N ASN A 346 6.27 13.17 -9.12
CA ASN A 346 7.24 14.18 -9.55
C ASN A 346 8.31 14.42 -8.49
#